data_1b253c557d86ead1de25d3e3f36c0170
#
_entry.id   1b253c557d86ead1de25d3e3f36c0170
#
_cell.length_a   1.000
_cell.length_b   1.000
_cell.length_c   1.000
_cell.angle_alpha   90.00
_cell.angle_beta   90.00
_cell.angle_gamma   90.00
#
_symmetry.space_group_name_H-M   'P 1'
#
loop_
_entity.id
_entity.type
_entity.pdbx_description
1 polymer ?
#
loop_
_entity_poly.entity_id
_entity_poly.type
_entity_poly.pdbx_seq_one_letter_code
_entity_poly.pdbx_strand_id
1 'polypeptide(L)'
;MGSNESLAYSDSSHPLSYNLSWMQSISDSTKLSQMTIPGTHNSCALHGICCAQTQSWSLPEQMKAGLRFFDIRLRLYNNTLRAFHEFVDQKDTFDKILSYALDFLEQNPSESIIYEIITENKAKNCEKSMPEMYEEYTKDIKDKIIEYQNKDVTMGDIRGKILMIKVFGRSTRFIPGFLIQNYWSVKWRFDINKKKRKIKENIHRALAFKNDDRIFLNYLSCSSDYAMMTPYTAAKKCNEIALRYKGRLGIVLMDYPGEILIKHLIEQNALLNKNDLIDKAIIKNGDMVYIIHNDTQKYLYLDENNIENKIYCSKNAMGLTIKNKSDNINRDYFMENDTILLIGKNDYQYEFTIMNIYDSKDNILYDNSLFKLQISDNEGIKFLENKYENKNNKKQYLFDRNNKPGNFESYFSIQKILE
;
A
#
# COMPACT_ATOMS: atom_id res chain seq x y z
N MET A 1 -18.59 -24.22 -14.70
CA MET A 1 -17.14 -24.08 -14.53
C MET A 1 -16.96 -22.71 -13.90
N GLY A 2 -16.77 -22.67 -12.58
CA GLY A 2 -16.59 -21.40 -11.86
C GLY A 2 -15.23 -20.83 -12.21
N SER A 3 -15.20 -19.62 -12.76
CA SER A 3 -14.00 -18.83 -12.87
C SER A 3 -13.50 -18.53 -11.46
N ASN A 4 -12.32 -19.02 -11.10
CA ASN A 4 -11.54 -18.52 -9.98
C ASN A 4 -11.04 -17.12 -10.36
N GLU A 5 -11.95 -16.16 -10.48
CA GLU A 5 -11.58 -14.75 -10.55
C GLU A 5 -10.94 -14.38 -9.21
N SER A 6 -9.67 -14.05 -9.26
CA SER A 6 -8.99 -13.50 -8.11
C SER A 6 -9.62 -12.15 -7.83
N LEU A 7 -10.17 -12.01 -6.65
CA LEU A 7 -10.94 -10.89 -6.13
C LEU A 7 -10.14 -9.57 -6.06
N ALA A 8 -8.85 -9.60 -6.40
CA ALA A 8 -7.93 -8.47 -6.39
C ALA A 8 -7.74 -7.79 -7.75
N TYR A 9 -8.16 -8.42 -8.84
CA TYR A 9 -8.07 -7.90 -10.20
C TYR A 9 -9.26 -8.36 -11.05
N SER A 10 -9.63 -7.55 -12.05
CA SER A 10 -10.72 -7.85 -12.97
C SER A 10 -10.41 -7.35 -14.38
N ASP A 11 -10.78 -8.12 -15.39
CA ASP A 11 -10.80 -7.75 -16.80
C ASP A 11 -12.23 -7.66 -17.37
N SER A 12 -13.23 -7.69 -16.48
CA SER A 12 -14.62 -7.44 -16.84
C SER A 12 -14.79 -6.06 -17.48
N SER A 13 -15.82 -5.90 -18.30
CA SER A 13 -16.13 -4.60 -18.92
C SER A 13 -16.74 -3.58 -17.96
N HIS A 14 -17.27 -4.03 -16.82
CA HIS A 14 -17.91 -3.20 -15.81
C HIS A 14 -17.65 -3.77 -14.41
N PRO A 15 -17.57 -2.90 -13.38
CA PRO A 15 -17.57 -3.36 -11.98
C PRO A 15 -18.93 -3.96 -11.61
N LEU A 16 -18.92 -4.99 -10.76
CA LEU A 16 -20.13 -5.65 -10.23
C LEU A 16 -20.74 -4.90 -9.04
N SER A 17 -19.97 -4.01 -8.42
CA SER A 17 -20.42 -3.23 -7.25
C SER A 17 -19.86 -1.81 -7.30
N TYR A 18 -20.61 -0.87 -6.72
CA TYR A 18 -20.25 0.54 -6.67
C TYR A 18 -20.02 1.02 -5.24
N ASN A 19 -19.07 1.94 -5.08
CA ASN A 19 -18.72 2.60 -3.82
C ASN A 19 -18.72 4.12 -4.06
N LEU A 20 -19.93 4.69 -4.22
CA LEU A 20 -20.12 6.05 -4.73
C LEU A 20 -19.68 7.14 -3.75
N SER A 21 -19.92 6.94 -2.46
CA SER A 21 -19.85 8.02 -1.45
C SER A 21 -19.05 7.59 -0.20
N TRP A 22 -17.99 6.81 -0.38
CA TRP A 22 -17.24 6.27 0.74
C TRP A 22 -16.44 7.33 1.54
N MET A 23 -16.06 8.45 0.88
CA MET A 23 -15.38 9.54 1.57
C MET A 23 -16.30 10.34 2.49
N GLN A 24 -17.63 10.19 2.37
CA GLN A 24 -18.60 10.85 3.24
C GLN A 24 -18.34 10.57 4.73
N SER A 25 -17.88 9.37 5.06
CA SER A 25 -17.59 8.96 6.43
C SER A 25 -16.27 9.50 6.99
N ILE A 26 -15.44 10.14 6.18
CA ILE A 26 -14.12 10.65 6.58
C ILE A 26 -14.27 12.07 7.11
N SER A 27 -13.65 12.35 8.28
CA SER A 27 -13.64 13.69 8.86
C SER A 27 -12.96 14.70 7.96
N ASP A 28 -13.48 15.93 7.91
CA ASP A 28 -12.90 17.04 7.15
C ASP A 28 -11.47 17.40 7.63
N SER A 29 -11.13 17.13 8.89
CA SER A 29 -9.80 17.35 9.43
C SER A 29 -8.78 16.27 9.05
N THR A 30 -9.21 15.16 8.45
CA THR A 30 -8.32 14.06 8.04
C THR A 30 -7.41 14.49 6.91
N LYS A 31 -6.11 14.36 7.09
CA LYS A 31 -5.11 14.67 6.07
C LYS A 31 -5.05 13.58 5.00
N LEU A 32 -4.75 13.98 3.75
CA LEU A 32 -4.59 13.05 2.63
C LEU A 32 -3.49 12.01 2.93
N SER A 33 -2.42 12.43 3.60
CA SER A 33 -1.34 11.54 4.04
C SER A 33 -1.80 10.43 4.99
N GLN A 34 -2.91 10.60 5.71
CA GLN A 34 -3.42 9.61 6.67
C GLN A 34 -4.33 8.56 6.02
N MET A 35 -4.77 8.79 4.78
CA MET A 35 -5.77 7.97 4.11
C MET A 35 -5.16 6.77 3.36
N THR A 36 -5.98 5.76 3.15
CA THR A 36 -5.77 4.70 2.16
C THR A 36 -6.68 4.94 0.98
N ILE A 37 -6.10 5.21 -0.19
CA ILE A 37 -6.86 5.63 -1.37
C ILE A 37 -6.61 4.65 -2.52
N PRO A 38 -7.65 3.94 -2.99
CA PRO A 38 -7.55 3.15 -4.20
C PRO A 38 -7.45 4.06 -5.45
N GLY A 39 -6.55 3.71 -6.36
CA GLY A 39 -6.33 4.42 -7.60
C GLY A 39 -5.88 3.52 -8.74
N THR A 40 -5.76 4.09 -9.94
CA THR A 40 -5.35 3.38 -11.14
C THR A 40 -4.11 4.00 -11.77
N HIS A 41 -3.25 3.13 -12.31
CA HIS A 41 -2.11 3.48 -13.14
C HIS A 41 -2.55 3.62 -14.60
N ASN A 42 -2.06 4.64 -15.32
CA ASN A 42 -2.48 4.90 -16.71
C ASN A 42 -4.01 4.80 -16.86
N SER A 43 -4.73 5.59 -16.09
CA SER A 43 -6.17 5.40 -15.83
C SER A 43 -7.05 5.42 -17.09
N CYS A 44 -6.60 6.10 -18.15
CA CYS A 44 -7.29 6.18 -19.44
C CYS A 44 -6.91 5.05 -20.43
N ALA A 45 -5.96 4.15 -20.08
CA ALA A 45 -5.40 3.21 -21.05
C ALA A 45 -6.31 2.00 -21.29
N LEU A 46 -7.36 2.21 -22.08
CA LEU A 46 -8.37 1.22 -22.49
C LEU A 46 -8.11 0.62 -23.87
N HIS A 47 -7.25 1.25 -24.68
CA HIS A 47 -7.04 0.89 -26.06
C HIS A 47 -5.60 0.48 -26.35
N GLY A 48 -5.44 -0.35 -27.36
CA GLY A 48 -4.15 -0.84 -27.83
C GLY A 48 -3.99 -2.34 -27.68
N ILE A 49 -2.77 -2.82 -27.90
CA ILE A 49 -2.43 -4.23 -27.71
C ILE A 49 -2.26 -4.53 -26.21
N CYS A 50 -2.21 -5.79 -25.84
CA CYS A 50 -2.19 -6.26 -24.44
C CYS A 50 -1.09 -5.65 -23.55
N CYS A 51 -0.03 -5.08 -24.11
CA CYS A 51 1.01 -4.37 -23.35
C CYS A 51 0.71 -2.87 -23.16
N ALA A 52 -0.20 -2.29 -23.96
CA ALA A 52 -0.61 -0.90 -23.88
C ALA A 52 -1.90 -0.68 -23.08
N GLN A 53 -2.71 -1.71 -22.89
CA GLN A 53 -3.93 -1.64 -22.09
C GLN A 53 -3.63 -1.94 -20.64
N THR A 54 -3.99 -1.04 -19.73
CA THR A 54 -3.80 -1.19 -18.28
C THR A 54 -5.12 -1.25 -17.52
N GLN A 55 -6.21 -0.87 -18.14
CA GLN A 55 -7.54 -0.82 -17.54
C GLN A 55 -8.57 -1.51 -18.42
N SER A 56 -9.64 -2.04 -17.81
CA SER A 56 -10.82 -2.58 -18.48
C SER A 56 -12.05 -1.70 -18.29
N TRP A 57 -12.07 -0.84 -17.29
CA TRP A 57 -13.17 0.07 -16.96
C TRP A 57 -12.89 1.48 -17.41
N SER A 58 -13.89 2.16 -17.99
CA SER A 58 -13.83 3.60 -18.29
C SER A 58 -13.62 4.43 -17.02
N LEU A 59 -13.13 5.67 -17.13
CA LEU A 59 -12.97 6.56 -15.96
C LEU A 59 -14.26 6.71 -15.14
N PRO A 60 -15.46 6.92 -15.75
CA PRO A 60 -16.71 6.96 -14.98
C PRO A 60 -16.96 5.66 -14.19
N GLU A 61 -16.73 4.49 -14.78
CA GLU A 61 -16.91 3.23 -14.08
C GLU A 61 -15.88 3.02 -12.97
N GLN A 62 -14.63 3.45 -13.18
CA GLN A 62 -13.60 3.45 -12.14
C GLN A 62 -14.01 4.32 -10.94
N MET A 63 -14.56 5.54 -11.17
CA MET A 63 -15.06 6.43 -10.13
C MET A 63 -16.21 5.79 -9.34
N LYS A 64 -17.19 5.20 -10.05
CA LYS A 64 -18.32 4.49 -9.44
C LYS A 64 -17.86 3.28 -8.62
N ALA A 65 -16.85 2.55 -9.07
CA ALA A 65 -16.28 1.43 -8.33
C ALA A 65 -15.64 1.84 -6.98
N GLY A 66 -15.27 3.14 -6.83
CA GLY A 66 -14.69 3.69 -5.61
C GLY A 66 -13.25 4.17 -5.74
N LEU A 67 -12.69 4.12 -6.95
CA LEU A 67 -11.36 4.68 -7.21
C LEU A 67 -11.41 6.21 -7.12
N ARG A 68 -10.37 6.82 -6.52
CA ARG A 68 -10.31 8.27 -6.32
C ARG A 68 -8.99 8.91 -6.73
N PHE A 69 -7.97 8.12 -7.01
CA PHE A 69 -6.71 8.62 -7.55
C PHE A 69 -6.48 8.07 -8.97
N PHE A 70 -6.18 8.96 -9.91
CA PHE A 70 -6.06 8.63 -11.33
C PHE A 70 -4.77 9.19 -11.92
N ASP A 71 -3.92 8.32 -12.45
CA ASP A 71 -2.72 8.65 -13.21
C ASP A 71 -3.15 8.97 -14.66
N ILE A 72 -3.33 10.27 -14.93
CA ILE A 72 -3.79 10.80 -16.22
C ILE A 72 -2.59 11.24 -17.05
N ARG A 73 -2.33 10.52 -18.12
CA ARG A 73 -1.22 10.81 -19.01
C ARG A 73 -1.70 11.51 -20.27
N LEU A 74 -1.28 12.77 -20.43
CA LEU A 74 -1.70 13.62 -21.50
C LEU A 74 -0.54 13.92 -22.46
N ARG A 75 -0.84 13.88 -23.73
CA ARG A 75 0.01 14.38 -24.80
C ARG A 75 -0.67 15.57 -25.46
N LEU A 76 0.10 16.62 -25.70
CA LEU A 76 -0.33 17.73 -26.52
C LEU A 76 -0.14 17.33 -28.00
N TYR A 77 -1.26 17.15 -28.70
CA TYR A 77 -1.30 16.65 -30.07
C TYR A 77 -2.33 17.41 -30.88
N ASN A 78 -1.89 18.05 -32.01
CA ASN A 78 -2.72 18.89 -32.89
C ASN A 78 -3.54 19.94 -32.08
N ASN A 79 -2.85 20.71 -31.24
CA ASN A 79 -3.45 21.74 -30.37
C ASN A 79 -4.55 21.23 -29.44
N THR A 80 -4.53 19.95 -29.07
CA THR A 80 -5.50 19.33 -28.12
C THR A 80 -4.76 18.50 -27.09
N LEU A 81 -5.15 18.60 -25.81
CA LEU A 81 -4.70 17.69 -24.78
C LEU A 81 -5.50 16.39 -24.84
N ARG A 82 -4.82 15.29 -25.09
CA ARG A 82 -5.42 13.97 -25.27
C ARG A 82 -4.73 12.94 -24.39
N ALA A 83 -5.49 11.96 -23.93
CA ALA A 83 -4.93 10.82 -23.21
C ALA A 83 -4.14 9.91 -24.16
N PHE A 84 -2.90 9.60 -23.76
CA PHE A 84 -2.02 8.68 -24.46
C PHE A 84 -1.40 7.67 -23.49
N HIS A 85 -1.10 6.48 -23.99
CA HIS A 85 -0.17 5.56 -23.36
C HIS A 85 0.94 5.26 -24.38
N GLU A 86 2.13 5.77 -24.11
CA GLU A 86 3.22 5.83 -25.08
C GLU A 86 2.75 6.46 -26.40
N PHE A 87 2.64 5.69 -27.46
CA PHE A 87 2.24 6.17 -28.79
C PHE A 87 0.76 5.90 -29.10
N VAL A 88 0.03 5.23 -28.21
CA VAL A 88 -1.36 4.84 -28.42
C VAL A 88 -2.30 5.93 -27.91
N ASP A 89 -3.09 6.53 -28.80
CA ASP A 89 -4.17 7.47 -28.46
C ASP A 89 -5.30 6.71 -27.75
N GLN A 90 -5.64 7.14 -26.55
CA GLN A 90 -6.67 6.53 -25.71
C GLN A 90 -8.07 7.08 -26.00
N LYS A 91 -8.22 7.94 -27.01
CA LYS A 91 -9.46 8.50 -27.55
C LYS A 91 -10.22 9.45 -26.64
N ASP A 92 -9.75 9.69 -25.42
CA ASP A 92 -10.28 10.72 -24.54
C ASP A 92 -9.47 12.00 -24.64
N THR A 93 -10.18 13.12 -24.67
CA THR A 93 -9.62 14.46 -24.57
C THR A 93 -9.70 14.97 -23.13
N PHE A 94 -8.87 15.96 -22.77
CA PHE A 94 -8.79 16.41 -21.39
C PHE A 94 -10.08 17.06 -20.88
N ASP A 95 -10.83 17.76 -21.76
CA ASP A 95 -12.18 18.28 -21.45
C ASP A 95 -13.14 17.17 -21.05
N LYS A 96 -13.15 16.04 -21.77
CA LYS A 96 -13.97 14.88 -21.39
C LYS A 96 -13.52 14.28 -20.06
N ILE A 97 -12.22 14.16 -19.84
CA ILE A 97 -11.69 13.65 -18.56
C ILE A 97 -12.10 14.55 -17.41
N LEU A 98 -12.08 15.87 -17.60
CA LEU A 98 -12.57 16.85 -16.62
C LEU A 98 -14.08 16.70 -16.40
N SER A 99 -14.89 16.60 -17.48
CA SER A 99 -16.34 16.45 -17.34
C SER A 99 -16.71 15.21 -16.55
N TYR A 100 -16.05 14.07 -16.75
CA TYR A 100 -16.31 12.84 -15.98
C TYR A 100 -16.16 13.05 -14.47
N ALA A 101 -15.14 13.78 -14.04
CA ALA A 101 -14.93 14.07 -12.63
C ALA A 101 -15.96 15.10 -12.10
N LEU A 102 -16.25 16.13 -12.87
CA LEU A 102 -17.25 17.16 -12.48
C LEU A 102 -18.64 16.56 -12.34
N ASP A 103 -19.08 15.76 -13.32
CA ASP A 103 -20.38 15.06 -13.31
C ASP A 103 -20.48 14.09 -12.11
N PHE A 104 -19.38 13.39 -11.81
CA PHE A 104 -19.32 12.49 -10.66
C PHE A 104 -19.43 13.27 -9.34
N LEU A 105 -18.68 14.36 -9.18
CA LEU A 105 -18.64 15.18 -7.96
C LEU A 105 -19.94 15.96 -7.75
N GLU A 106 -20.63 16.40 -8.81
CA GLU A 106 -21.96 17.00 -8.70
C GLU A 106 -22.98 16.04 -8.07
N GLN A 107 -22.92 14.77 -8.47
CA GLN A 107 -23.79 13.72 -7.91
C GLN A 107 -23.31 13.21 -6.54
N ASN A 108 -22.04 13.37 -6.22
CA ASN A 108 -21.41 12.86 -5.00
C ASN A 108 -20.53 13.94 -4.34
N PRO A 109 -21.15 15.02 -3.78
CA PRO A 109 -20.42 16.18 -3.29
C PRO A 109 -19.57 15.91 -2.03
N SER A 110 -19.75 14.77 -1.39
CA SER A 110 -18.90 14.32 -0.27
C SER A 110 -17.53 13.82 -0.71
N GLU A 111 -17.37 13.52 -1.98
CA GLU A 111 -16.16 12.89 -2.53
C GLU A 111 -15.13 13.93 -2.99
N SER A 112 -13.95 13.44 -3.34
CA SER A 112 -12.92 14.18 -4.09
C SER A 112 -12.30 13.27 -5.14
N ILE A 113 -11.91 13.83 -6.26
CA ILE A 113 -11.16 13.14 -7.32
C ILE A 113 -9.74 13.70 -7.36
N ILE A 114 -8.74 12.83 -7.38
CA ILE A 114 -7.34 13.22 -7.43
C ILE A 114 -6.78 12.83 -8.80
N TYR A 115 -6.37 13.82 -9.57
CA TYR A 115 -5.73 13.65 -10.86
C TYR A 115 -4.23 13.96 -10.76
N GLU A 116 -3.38 12.98 -11.01
CA GLU A 116 -1.97 13.18 -11.30
C GLU A 116 -1.83 13.38 -12.81
N ILE A 117 -1.56 14.62 -13.24
CA ILE A 117 -1.45 14.99 -14.66
C ILE A 117 0.00 14.89 -15.10
N ILE A 118 0.29 13.96 -15.99
CA ILE A 118 1.64 13.66 -16.48
C ILE A 118 1.73 13.95 -17.97
N THR A 119 2.84 14.55 -18.38
CA THR A 119 3.13 14.72 -19.81
C THR A 119 3.62 13.38 -20.40
N GLU A 120 2.86 12.84 -21.35
CA GLU A 120 3.22 11.64 -22.10
C GLU A 120 3.78 12.04 -23.49
N ASN A 121 5.05 11.79 -23.71
CA ASN A 121 5.75 12.12 -24.93
C ASN A 121 5.82 13.63 -25.27
N LYS A 122 6.59 13.96 -26.32
CA LYS A 122 6.72 15.33 -26.83
C LYS A 122 5.45 15.79 -27.53
N ALA A 123 5.17 17.08 -27.43
CA ALA A 123 4.13 17.74 -28.20
C ALA A 123 4.35 17.53 -29.69
N LYS A 124 3.27 17.46 -30.47
CA LYS A 124 3.33 17.32 -31.94
C LYS A 124 2.27 18.21 -32.59
N ASN A 125 2.72 19.01 -33.57
CA ASN A 125 1.87 19.95 -34.32
C ASN A 125 1.09 20.90 -33.39
N CYS A 126 1.80 21.63 -32.54
CA CYS A 126 1.20 22.48 -31.54
C CYS A 126 1.88 23.83 -31.46
N GLU A 127 1.09 24.88 -31.31
CA GLU A 127 1.52 26.25 -31.16
C GLU A 127 1.74 26.65 -29.70
N LYS A 128 0.96 26.08 -28.80
CA LYS A 128 1.01 26.33 -27.37
C LYS A 128 1.78 25.24 -26.62
N SER A 129 2.25 25.56 -25.43
CA SER A 129 2.86 24.62 -24.51
C SER A 129 1.82 23.83 -23.73
N MET A 130 2.26 22.74 -23.08
CA MET A 130 1.41 21.94 -22.19
C MET A 130 0.82 22.76 -21.02
N PRO A 131 1.58 23.63 -20.30
CA PRO A 131 1.01 24.48 -19.27
C PRO A 131 -0.03 25.47 -19.79
N GLU A 132 0.22 26.12 -20.92
CA GLU A 132 -0.74 27.08 -21.52
C GLU A 132 -2.05 26.39 -21.88
N MET A 133 -1.97 25.21 -22.47
CA MET A 133 -3.18 24.44 -22.79
C MET A 133 -3.90 23.97 -21.54
N TYR A 134 -3.17 23.53 -20.50
CA TYR A 134 -3.78 23.16 -19.22
C TYR A 134 -4.59 24.33 -18.63
N GLU A 135 -4.01 25.55 -18.61
CA GLU A 135 -4.71 26.75 -18.10
C GLU A 135 -5.97 27.08 -18.95
N GLU A 136 -5.94 26.87 -20.25
CA GLU A 136 -7.12 27.07 -21.10
C GLU A 136 -8.25 26.08 -20.75
N TYR A 137 -7.93 24.81 -20.55
CA TYR A 137 -8.93 23.80 -20.21
C TYR A 137 -9.52 23.97 -18.80
N THR A 138 -8.78 24.59 -17.90
CA THR A 138 -9.18 24.71 -16.48
C THR A 138 -9.70 26.09 -16.10
N LYS A 139 -9.60 27.12 -16.97
CA LYS A 139 -9.92 28.51 -16.63
C LYS A 139 -11.34 28.72 -16.11
N ASP A 140 -12.33 28.00 -16.67
CA ASP A 140 -13.75 28.18 -16.37
C ASP A 140 -14.23 27.30 -15.18
N ILE A 141 -13.35 26.45 -14.64
CA ILE A 141 -13.64 25.52 -13.53
C ILE A 141 -12.66 25.67 -12.36
N LYS A 142 -12.00 26.82 -12.22
CA LYS A 142 -11.00 27.06 -11.16
C LYS A 142 -11.56 26.91 -9.76
N ASP A 143 -12.83 27.20 -9.54
CA ASP A 143 -13.54 27.02 -8.27
C ASP A 143 -13.77 25.54 -7.92
N LYS A 144 -13.74 24.65 -8.91
CA LYS A 144 -13.88 23.20 -8.77
C LYS A 144 -12.52 22.46 -8.65
N ILE A 145 -11.41 23.19 -8.74
CA ILE A 145 -10.07 22.61 -8.74
C ILE A 145 -9.27 23.13 -7.54
N ILE A 146 -8.54 22.24 -6.90
CA ILE A 146 -7.45 22.56 -5.98
C ILE A 146 -6.15 22.08 -6.61
N GLU A 147 -5.19 22.98 -6.78
CA GLU A 147 -3.85 22.59 -7.21
C GLU A 147 -3.00 22.20 -6.00
N TYR A 148 -2.34 21.04 -6.10
CA TYR A 148 -1.41 20.58 -5.06
C TYR A 148 -0.19 21.49 -4.96
N GLN A 149 0.00 22.13 -3.80
CA GLN A 149 1.05 23.10 -3.53
C GLN A 149 2.21 22.53 -2.70
N ASN A 150 2.54 21.25 -2.88
CA ASN A 150 3.59 20.55 -2.13
C ASN A 150 3.35 20.52 -0.59
N LYS A 151 2.13 20.67 -0.17
CA LYS A 151 1.68 20.62 1.21
C LYS A 151 0.54 19.61 1.33
N ASP A 152 0.57 18.84 2.41
CA ASP A 152 -0.53 17.93 2.71
C ASP A 152 -1.84 18.70 2.88
N VAL A 153 -2.91 18.17 2.31
CA VAL A 153 -4.24 18.75 2.32
C VAL A 153 -5.18 17.90 3.17
N THR A 154 -6.21 18.53 3.73
CA THR A 154 -7.25 17.82 4.47
C THR A 154 -8.41 17.42 3.55
N MET A 155 -9.22 16.48 3.99
CA MET A 155 -10.43 16.09 3.27
C MET A 155 -11.37 17.26 3.06
N GLY A 156 -11.51 18.16 4.07
CA GLY A 156 -12.31 19.37 3.97
C GLY A 156 -11.84 20.34 2.90
N ASP A 157 -10.51 20.45 2.67
CA ASP A 157 -9.97 21.33 1.62
C ASP A 157 -10.39 20.87 0.22
N ILE A 158 -10.47 19.56 -0.01
CA ILE A 158 -10.65 18.95 -1.33
C ILE A 158 -12.04 18.40 -1.60
N ARG A 159 -12.91 18.33 -0.59
CA ARG A 159 -14.27 17.76 -0.72
C ARG A 159 -15.09 18.49 -1.78
N GLY A 160 -15.71 17.73 -2.68
CA GLY A 160 -16.46 18.24 -3.83
C GLY A 160 -15.62 18.83 -4.95
N LYS A 161 -14.28 18.66 -4.89
CA LYS A 161 -13.34 19.24 -5.86
C LYS A 161 -12.38 18.21 -6.45
N ILE A 162 -11.75 18.60 -7.54
CA ILE A 162 -10.67 17.85 -8.18
C ILE A 162 -9.33 18.37 -7.61
N LEU A 163 -8.56 17.50 -6.95
CA LEU A 163 -7.18 17.79 -6.57
C LEU A 163 -6.26 17.49 -7.74
N MET A 164 -5.60 18.52 -8.27
CA MET A 164 -4.68 18.42 -9.41
C MET A 164 -3.23 18.36 -8.95
N ILE A 165 -2.52 17.30 -9.31
CA ILE A 165 -1.09 17.11 -9.07
C ILE A 165 -0.40 17.19 -10.44
N LYS A 166 0.28 18.31 -10.74
CA LYS A 166 0.90 18.55 -12.05
C LYS A 166 2.34 18.04 -12.10
N VAL A 167 2.64 17.12 -13.02
CA VAL A 167 3.97 16.53 -13.25
C VAL A 167 4.39 16.79 -14.69
N PHE A 168 4.52 18.08 -15.06
CA PHE A 168 4.87 18.47 -16.41
C PHE A 168 6.38 18.45 -16.64
N GLY A 169 6.81 17.89 -17.77
CA GLY A 169 8.17 18.03 -18.30
C GLY A 169 9.29 17.42 -17.46
N ARG A 170 9.00 16.55 -16.51
CA ARG A 170 10.00 15.91 -15.64
C ARG A 170 10.37 14.53 -16.15
N SER A 171 11.66 14.28 -16.30
CA SER A 171 12.19 12.95 -16.66
C SER A 171 12.11 11.95 -15.49
N THR A 172 12.04 12.42 -14.26
CA THR A 172 11.88 11.62 -13.07
C THR A 172 10.60 12.02 -12.34
N ARG A 173 9.81 11.03 -11.95
CA ARG A 173 8.57 11.23 -11.20
C ARG A 173 8.89 11.59 -9.75
N PHE A 174 9.09 12.86 -9.50
CA PHE A 174 9.28 13.40 -8.16
C PHE A 174 8.16 14.41 -7.87
N ILE A 175 7.37 14.13 -6.84
CA ILE A 175 6.34 15.03 -6.32
C ILE A 175 6.77 15.38 -4.90
N PRO A 176 7.05 16.66 -4.59
CA PRO A 176 7.39 17.05 -3.24
C PRO A 176 6.30 16.64 -2.25
N GLY A 177 6.69 16.11 -1.09
CA GLY A 177 5.74 15.59 -0.09
C GLY A 177 5.28 14.15 -0.34
N PHE A 178 5.67 13.52 -1.46
CA PHE A 178 5.34 12.13 -1.75
C PHE A 178 6.53 11.20 -1.56
N LEU A 179 6.27 10.01 -1.03
CA LEU A 179 7.17 8.86 -1.06
C LEU A 179 6.65 7.84 -2.08
N ILE A 180 7.29 7.83 -3.24
CA ILE A 180 6.81 7.09 -4.41
C ILE A 180 7.58 5.79 -4.57
N GLN A 181 6.89 4.66 -4.62
CA GLN A 181 7.38 3.39 -5.13
C GLN A 181 6.87 3.18 -6.55
N ASN A 182 7.74 3.26 -7.52
CA ASN A 182 7.42 2.98 -8.93
C ASN A 182 8.52 2.13 -9.59
N TYR A 183 8.75 0.92 -9.07
CA TYR A 183 9.57 -0.08 -9.74
C TYR A 183 8.75 -0.73 -10.85
N TRP A 184 8.76 -0.16 -12.06
CA TRP A 184 7.86 -0.55 -13.14
C TRP A 184 8.46 -1.57 -14.11
N SER A 185 9.77 -1.54 -14.40
CA SER A 185 10.42 -2.40 -15.39
C SER A 185 10.84 -3.74 -14.77
N VAL A 186 10.23 -4.81 -15.25
CA VAL A 186 10.52 -6.19 -14.87
C VAL A 186 11.13 -6.91 -16.07
N LYS A 187 12.47 -6.94 -16.16
CA LYS A 187 13.18 -7.50 -17.33
C LYS A 187 12.99 -9.01 -17.48
N TRP A 188 12.96 -9.74 -16.38
CA TRP A 188 12.84 -11.20 -16.32
C TRP A 188 11.77 -11.65 -15.33
N ARG A 189 11.21 -12.85 -15.54
CA ARG A 189 10.23 -13.44 -14.61
C ARG A 189 10.70 -13.51 -13.15
N PHE A 190 12.01 -13.44 -12.89
CA PHE A 190 12.58 -13.40 -11.53
C PHE A 190 12.48 -12.01 -10.89
N ASP A 191 12.43 -10.94 -11.68
CA ASP A 191 12.33 -9.57 -11.19
C ASP A 191 10.96 -9.25 -10.58
N ILE A 192 9.94 -10.07 -10.86
CA ILE A 192 8.63 -9.93 -10.21
C ILE A 192 8.73 -10.07 -8.69
N ASN A 193 9.64 -10.88 -8.18
CA ASN A 193 9.85 -10.99 -6.74
C ASN A 193 10.46 -9.69 -6.17
N LYS A 194 11.34 -9.03 -6.93
CA LYS A 194 11.86 -7.71 -6.57
C LYS A 194 10.76 -6.66 -6.57
N LYS A 195 9.87 -6.66 -7.57
CA LYS A 195 8.69 -5.79 -7.60
C LYS A 195 7.81 -6.03 -6.37
N LYS A 196 7.47 -7.28 -6.07
CA LYS A 196 6.66 -7.64 -4.90
C LYS A 196 7.30 -7.16 -3.59
N ARG A 197 8.62 -7.30 -3.45
CA ARG A 197 9.36 -6.78 -2.30
C ARG A 197 9.24 -5.26 -2.20
N LYS A 198 9.41 -4.52 -3.31
CA LYS A 198 9.29 -3.06 -3.33
C LYS A 198 7.89 -2.57 -2.97
N ILE A 199 6.84 -3.27 -3.41
CA ILE A 199 5.45 -3.00 -2.99
C ILE A 199 5.32 -3.14 -1.47
N LYS A 200 5.79 -4.27 -0.91
CA LYS A 200 5.73 -4.52 0.53
C LYS A 200 6.53 -3.51 1.35
N GLU A 201 7.77 -3.20 0.93
CA GLU A 201 8.61 -2.19 1.58
C GLU A 201 7.87 -0.84 1.69
N ASN A 202 7.16 -0.43 0.64
CA ASN A 202 6.41 0.84 0.66
C ASN A 202 5.15 0.76 1.54
N ILE A 203 4.44 -0.38 1.54
CA ILE A 203 3.31 -0.61 2.45
C ILE A 203 3.80 -0.56 3.91
N HIS A 204 4.90 -1.25 4.24
CA HIS A 204 5.46 -1.24 5.58
C HIS A 204 5.84 0.18 6.02
N ARG A 205 6.43 0.98 5.12
CA ARG A 205 6.72 2.39 5.41
C ARG A 205 5.44 3.19 5.68
N ALA A 206 4.41 3.01 4.85
CA ALA A 206 3.13 3.70 5.05
C ALA A 206 2.49 3.33 6.39
N LEU A 207 2.54 2.06 6.79
CA LEU A 207 2.04 1.59 8.09
C LEU A 207 2.87 2.13 9.26
N ALA A 208 4.20 2.19 9.11
CA ALA A 208 5.12 2.61 10.15
C ALA A 208 5.05 4.12 10.45
N PHE A 209 4.93 4.94 9.42
CA PHE A 209 5.00 6.40 9.54
C PHE A 209 3.63 7.07 9.62
N LYS A 210 2.75 6.62 10.51
CA LYS A 210 1.36 7.13 10.66
C LYS A 210 1.25 8.64 10.89
N ASN A 211 2.26 9.24 11.51
CA ASN A 211 2.29 10.67 11.83
C ASN A 211 3.16 11.48 10.86
N ASP A 212 3.58 10.87 9.78
CA ASP A 212 4.35 11.54 8.73
C ASP A 212 3.38 12.27 7.79
N ASP A 213 3.61 13.53 7.55
CA ASP A 213 2.83 14.34 6.60
C ASP A 213 3.14 13.97 5.12
N ARG A 214 4.04 13.01 4.89
CA ARG A 214 4.33 12.51 3.54
C ARG A 214 3.25 11.56 3.05
N ILE A 215 2.88 11.74 1.80
CA ILE A 215 1.89 10.90 1.13
C ILE A 215 2.62 9.70 0.49
N PHE A 216 2.23 8.50 0.86
CA PHE A 216 2.79 7.27 0.27
C PHE A 216 2.05 6.93 -1.01
N LEU A 217 2.78 6.77 -2.11
CA LEU A 217 2.25 6.39 -3.42
C LEU A 217 2.90 5.08 -3.86
N ASN A 218 2.10 4.03 -4.01
CA ASN A 218 2.56 2.68 -4.26
C ASN A 218 1.98 2.13 -5.56
N TYR A 219 2.80 2.04 -6.60
CA TYR A 219 2.43 1.40 -7.86
C TYR A 219 2.51 -0.10 -7.74
N LEU A 220 1.39 -0.80 -7.84
CA LEU A 220 1.34 -2.25 -7.96
C LEU A 220 1.65 -2.70 -9.40
N SER A 221 1.45 -1.80 -10.35
CA SER A 221 1.69 -2.01 -11.78
C SER A 221 3.16 -2.26 -12.12
N CYS A 222 3.40 -3.09 -13.12
CA CYS A 222 4.68 -3.26 -13.78
C CYS A 222 4.49 -3.93 -15.14
N SER A 223 5.48 -3.78 -16.01
CA SER A 223 5.50 -4.41 -17.33
C SER A 223 6.93 -4.88 -17.67
N SER A 224 7.05 -5.64 -18.73
CA SER A 224 8.33 -6.09 -19.28
C SER A 224 8.51 -5.55 -20.70
N ASP A 225 9.71 -5.06 -20.98
CA ASP A 225 10.08 -4.49 -22.29
C ASP A 225 9.92 -5.51 -23.46
N TYR A 226 9.84 -6.80 -23.15
CA TYR A 226 9.75 -7.89 -24.12
C TYR A 226 8.36 -8.57 -24.17
N ALA A 227 7.30 -7.90 -23.74
CA ALA A 227 5.92 -8.42 -23.67
C ALA A 227 5.77 -9.75 -22.90
N MET A 228 6.78 -10.20 -22.20
CA MET A 228 6.74 -11.44 -21.38
C MET A 228 5.88 -11.28 -20.13
N MET A 229 5.56 -10.04 -19.75
CA MET A 229 4.67 -9.69 -18.67
C MET A 229 3.81 -8.50 -19.07
N THR A 230 2.57 -8.78 -19.40
CA THR A 230 1.56 -7.74 -19.68
C THR A 230 1.09 -7.09 -18.38
N PRO A 231 0.52 -5.86 -18.40
CA PRO A 231 -0.11 -5.23 -17.24
C PRO A 231 -1.12 -6.13 -16.55
N TYR A 232 -1.96 -6.86 -17.29
CA TYR A 232 -2.90 -7.83 -16.74
C TYR A 232 -2.23 -8.99 -16.00
N THR A 233 -1.17 -9.55 -16.58
CA THR A 233 -0.39 -10.62 -15.91
C THR A 233 0.30 -10.12 -14.66
N ALA A 234 0.76 -8.87 -14.66
CA ALA A 234 1.35 -8.21 -13.49
C ALA A 234 0.31 -7.97 -12.40
N ALA A 235 -0.90 -7.49 -12.76
CA ALA A 235 -2.01 -7.28 -11.84
C ALA A 235 -2.35 -8.56 -11.08
N LYS A 236 -2.47 -9.70 -11.77
CA LYS A 236 -2.67 -11.04 -11.16
C LYS A 236 -1.65 -11.40 -10.07
N LYS A 237 -0.42 -10.90 -10.20
CA LYS A 237 0.69 -11.25 -9.30
C LYS A 237 0.92 -10.23 -8.18
N CYS A 238 0.52 -8.98 -8.38
CA CYS A 238 0.88 -7.87 -7.51
C CYS A 238 -0.31 -7.33 -6.70
N ASN A 239 -1.52 -7.28 -7.28
CA ASN A 239 -2.67 -6.70 -6.61
C ASN A 239 -3.04 -7.42 -5.31
N GLU A 240 -2.96 -8.75 -5.28
CA GLU A 240 -3.24 -9.56 -4.08
C GLU A 240 -2.36 -9.23 -2.87
N ILE A 241 -1.21 -8.57 -3.10
CA ILE A 241 -0.30 -8.23 -2.00
C ILE A 241 -0.99 -7.28 -1.04
N ALA A 242 -1.68 -6.26 -1.55
CA ALA A 242 -2.32 -5.24 -0.73
C ALA A 242 -3.49 -5.78 0.12
N LEU A 243 -4.16 -6.87 -0.31
CA LEU A 243 -5.21 -7.53 0.48
C LEU A 243 -4.73 -8.09 1.82
N ARG A 244 -3.41 -8.29 1.97
CA ARG A 244 -2.83 -8.92 3.17
C ARG A 244 -2.53 -7.93 4.28
N TYR A 245 -2.71 -6.64 4.04
CA TYR A 245 -2.33 -5.58 4.97
C TYR A 245 -3.56 -4.79 5.42
N LYS A 246 -3.55 -4.35 6.67
CA LYS A 246 -4.58 -3.51 7.26
C LYS A 246 -3.98 -2.21 7.79
N GLY A 247 -4.76 -1.14 7.78
CA GLY A 247 -4.35 0.18 8.25
C GLY A 247 -4.00 1.15 7.12
N ARG A 248 -3.18 2.15 7.38
CA ARG A 248 -2.78 3.17 6.41
C ARG A 248 -1.86 2.58 5.35
N LEU A 249 -2.35 2.34 4.16
CA LEU A 249 -1.54 1.84 3.04
C LEU A 249 -1.10 2.96 2.07
N GLY A 250 -1.59 4.18 2.26
CA GLY A 250 -1.37 5.29 1.35
C GLY A 250 -2.18 5.15 0.07
N ILE A 251 -1.74 5.80 -1.00
CA ILE A 251 -2.36 5.71 -2.32
C ILE A 251 -1.83 4.45 -3.02
N VAL A 252 -2.74 3.57 -3.45
CA VAL A 252 -2.40 2.29 -4.08
C VAL A 252 -2.87 2.30 -5.53
N LEU A 253 -1.92 2.34 -6.47
CA LEU A 253 -2.20 2.40 -7.90
C LEU A 253 -2.12 1.02 -8.56
N MET A 254 -3.20 0.66 -9.25
CA MET A 254 -3.41 -0.67 -9.81
C MET A 254 -3.59 -0.62 -11.33
N ASP A 255 -3.14 -1.69 -11.99
CA ASP A 255 -3.67 -2.10 -13.28
C ASP A 255 -4.82 -3.08 -13.02
N TYR A 256 -5.87 -3.04 -13.86
CA TYR A 256 -7.00 -3.97 -13.79
C TYR A 256 -7.51 -4.20 -12.35
N PRO A 257 -7.94 -3.16 -11.62
CA PRO A 257 -8.38 -3.29 -10.24
C PRO A 257 -9.59 -4.23 -10.11
N GLY A 258 -9.63 -5.03 -9.04
CA GLY A 258 -10.78 -5.87 -8.69
C GLY A 258 -11.57 -5.29 -7.51
N GLU A 259 -12.88 -5.53 -7.49
CA GLU A 259 -13.80 -4.91 -6.53
C GLU A 259 -13.47 -5.22 -5.07
N ILE A 260 -13.01 -6.43 -4.78
CA ILE A 260 -12.68 -6.80 -3.40
C ILE A 260 -11.43 -6.06 -2.93
N LEU A 261 -10.44 -5.85 -3.79
CA LEU A 261 -9.30 -5.05 -3.41
C LEU A 261 -9.70 -3.59 -3.21
N ILE A 262 -10.52 -3.02 -4.09
CA ILE A 262 -11.02 -1.65 -3.94
C ILE A 262 -11.76 -1.51 -2.60
N LYS A 263 -12.72 -2.40 -2.32
CA LYS A 263 -13.47 -2.42 -1.06
C LYS A 263 -12.54 -2.57 0.15
N HIS A 264 -11.59 -3.51 0.09
CA HIS A 264 -10.60 -3.69 1.15
C HIS A 264 -9.81 -2.39 1.43
N LEU A 265 -9.34 -1.70 0.40
CA LEU A 265 -8.59 -0.44 0.55
C LEU A 265 -9.48 0.67 1.15
N ILE A 266 -10.73 0.77 0.71
CA ILE A 266 -11.70 1.73 1.27
C ILE A 266 -11.93 1.47 2.77
N GLU A 267 -12.13 0.21 3.15
CA GLU A 267 -12.39 -0.20 4.53
C GLU A 267 -11.24 0.14 5.50
N GLN A 268 -10.01 0.30 5.01
CA GLN A 268 -8.89 0.72 5.86
C GLN A 268 -9.10 2.13 6.45
N ASN A 269 -9.92 2.97 5.83
CA ASN A 269 -10.23 4.31 6.32
C ASN A 269 -11.26 4.31 7.46
N ALA A 270 -11.97 3.23 7.71
CA ALA A 270 -12.94 3.14 8.82
C ALA A 270 -12.27 3.33 10.19
N LEU A 271 -10.96 3.08 10.29
CA LEU A 271 -10.17 3.31 11.50
C LEU A 271 -9.90 4.80 11.76
N LEU A 272 -10.02 5.67 10.74
CA LEU A 272 -9.80 7.12 10.87
C LEU A 272 -10.93 7.83 11.62
N ASN A 273 -12.16 7.27 11.59
CA ASN A 273 -13.33 7.85 12.23
C ASN A 273 -13.52 7.42 13.69
N LYS A 274 -12.86 6.37 14.09
CA LYS A 274 -12.72 6.04 15.49
C LYS A 274 -11.62 6.98 15.99
N ASN A 275 -12.01 8.20 16.39
CA ASN A 275 -11.13 9.08 17.15
C ASN A 275 -10.27 8.22 18.04
N ASP A 276 -9.00 8.23 17.89
CA ASP A 276 -7.85 7.82 18.69
C ASP A 276 -8.08 6.94 19.94
N LEU A 277 -9.30 6.54 20.20
CA LEU A 277 -9.86 5.84 21.32
C LEU A 277 -10.31 4.41 21.04
N ILE A 278 -9.75 3.76 20.03
CA ILE A 278 -9.29 2.45 20.39
C ILE A 278 -7.92 2.77 21.01
N ASP A 279 -7.90 2.89 22.32
CA ASP A 279 -6.72 2.57 23.08
C ASP A 279 -6.21 1.27 22.48
N LYS A 280 -5.23 1.37 21.57
CA LYS A 280 -4.50 0.18 21.17
C LYS A 280 -4.02 -0.33 22.49
N ALA A 281 -4.56 -1.47 22.91
CA ALA A 281 -4.29 -1.96 24.23
C ALA A 281 -2.77 -2.04 24.36
N ILE A 282 -2.21 -1.28 25.28
CA ILE A 282 -0.78 -1.31 25.55
C ILE A 282 -0.44 -2.75 25.89
N ILE A 283 0.57 -3.30 25.26
CA ILE A 283 1.07 -4.62 25.59
C ILE A 283 1.86 -4.50 26.90
N LYS A 284 1.37 -5.20 27.91
CA LYS A 284 1.90 -5.13 29.26
C LYS A 284 2.73 -6.36 29.63
N ASN A 285 3.56 -6.19 30.62
CA ASN A 285 4.32 -7.28 31.21
C ASN A 285 3.37 -8.37 31.73
N GLY A 286 3.52 -9.59 31.23
CA GLY A 286 2.66 -10.73 31.57
C GLY A 286 1.49 -10.95 30.60
N ASP A 287 1.24 -10.08 29.65
CA ASP A 287 0.18 -10.31 28.66
C ASP A 287 0.43 -11.58 27.84
N MET A 288 -0.65 -12.24 27.47
CA MET A 288 -0.62 -13.33 26.51
C MET A 288 -0.84 -12.76 25.10
N VAL A 289 0.01 -13.11 24.16
CA VAL A 289 0.06 -12.51 22.82
C VAL A 289 0.26 -13.57 21.73
N TYR A 290 -0.20 -13.25 20.53
CA TYR A 290 0.25 -13.88 19.30
C TYR A 290 1.27 -12.97 18.61
N ILE A 291 2.38 -13.53 18.14
CA ILE A 291 3.33 -12.82 17.29
C ILE A 291 3.20 -13.38 15.88
N ILE A 292 2.91 -12.51 14.93
CA ILE A 292 2.58 -12.88 13.55
C ILE A 292 3.66 -12.36 12.64
N HIS A 293 4.26 -13.25 11.86
CA HIS A 293 5.20 -12.87 10.80
C HIS A 293 4.44 -12.27 9.64
N ASN A 294 4.66 -10.99 9.35
CA ASN A 294 3.82 -10.22 8.44
C ASN A 294 3.79 -10.76 7.01
N ASP A 295 4.93 -11.19 6.48
CA ASP A 295 5.01 -11.67 5.11
C ASP A 295 4.31 -13.00 4.86
N THR A 296 4.26 -13.86 5.88
CA THR A 296 3.72 -15.22 5.74
C THR A 296 2.35 -15.38 6.38
N GLN A 297 1.95 -14.42 7.23
CA GLN A 297 0.75 -14.48 8.07
C GLN A 297 0.72 -15.74 8.94
N LYS A 298 1.89 -16.23 9.35
CA LYS A 298 2.05 -17.35 10.25
C LYS A 298 2.45 -16.86 11.63
N TYR A 299 2.06 -17.61 12.64
CA TYR A 299 2.35 -17.34 14.03
C TYR A 299 3.77 -17.77 14.40
N LEU A 300 4.46 -16.96 15.22
CA LEU A 300 5.70 -17.37 15.85
C LEU A 300 5.39 -18.51 16.82
N TYR A 301 6.11 -19.61 16.67
CA TYR A 301 5.92 -20.83 17.44
C TYR A 301 7.24 -21.21 18.09
N LEU A 302 7.18 -21.51 19.40
CA LEU A 302 8.28 -22.05 20.17
C LEU A 302 8.08 -23.56 20.30
N ASP A 303 9.05 -24.35 19.82
CA ASP A 303 8.94 -25.81 19.83
C ASP A 303 9.21 -26.35 21.24
N GLU A 304 8.14 -26.72 21.93
CA GLU A 304 8.15 -27.19 23.31
C GLU A 304 8.64 -28.64 23.47
N ASN A 305 8.71 -29.40 22.39
CA ASN A 305 9.00 -30.84 22.41
C ASN A 305 10.41 -31.19 21.95
N ASN A 306 11.25 -30.20 21.64
CA ASN A 306 12.49 -30.49 20.96
C ASN A 306 13.74 -30.09 21.74
N ILE A 307 14.65 -31.05 21.85
CA ILE A 307 15.98 -30.94 22.46
C ILE A 307 16.86 -29.85 21.78
N GLU A 308 16.41 -29.27 20.66
CA GLU A 308 17.18 -28.34 19.85
C GLU A 308 16.71 -26.87 19.92
N ASN A 309 15.88 -26.48 20.88
CA ASN A 309 15.40 -25.08 21.07
C ASN A 309 15.04 -24.38 19.76
N LYS A 310 13.94 -24.78 19.13
CA LYS A 310 13.60 -24.32 17.77
C LYS A 310 12.49 -23.26 17.81
N ILE A 311 12.71 -22.16 17.06
CA ILE A 311 11.72 -21.12 16.78
C ILE A 311 11.33 -21.17 15.30
N TYR A 312 10.05 -21.24 14.99
CA TYR A 312 9.58 -21.25 13.59
C TYR A 312 8.21 -20.59 13.43
N CYS A 313 7.80 -20.36 12.19
CA CYS A 313 6.47 -19.85 11.91
C CYS A 313 5.52 -20.98 11.53
N SER A 314 4.43 -21.11 12.29
CA SER A 314 3.38 -22.13 12.13
C SER A 314 2.08 -21.53 11.64
N LYS A 315 1.24 -22.36 10.99
CA LYS A 315 -0.15 -21.99 10.71
C LYS A 315 -1.02 -22.05 11.99
N ASN A 316 -0.58 -22.81 12.96
CA ASN A 316 -1.28 -22.92 14.24
C ASN A 316 -0.83 -21.78 15.14
N ALA A 317 -1.80 -21.09 15.74
CA ALA A 317 -1.54 -20.05 16.71
C ALA A 317 -1.07 -20.67 18.03
N MET A 318 -0.04 -20.07 18.62
CA MET A 318 0.44 -20.39 19.95
C MET A 318 0.45 -19.10 20.78
N GLY A 319 -0.30 -19.07 21.86
CA GLY A 319 -0.24 -17.98 22.84
C GLY A 319 1.10 -17.97 23.54
N LEU A 320 1.77 -16.83 23.54
CA LEU A 320 3.05 -16.60 24.20
C LEU A 320 2.86 -15.56 25.29
N THR A 321 3.41 -15.79 26.47
CA THR A 321 3.46 -14.75 27.50
C THR A 321 4.67 -13.89 27.26
N ILE A 322 4.48 -12.56 27.15
CA ILE A 322 5.55 -11.59 27.00
C ILE A 322 5.94 -11.04 28.38
N LYS A 323 7.20 -11.13 28.74
CA LYS A 323 7.74 -10.58 29.99
C LYS A 323 8.97 -9.71 29.72
N ASN A 324 9.19 -8.73 30.59
CA ASN A 324 10.41 -7.97 30.61
C ASN A 324 11.54 -8.81 31.24
N LYS A 325 12.72 -8.83 30.65
CA LYS A 325 13.88 -9.53 31.22
C LYS A 325 14.44 -8.82 32.44
N SER A 326 14.31 -7.50 32.51
CA SER A 326 14.91 -6.69 33.57
C SER A 326 13.88 -6.35 34.64
N ASP A 327 14.06 -6.85 35.83
CA ASP A 327 13.24 -6.51 37.02
C ASP A 327 13.38 -5.03 37.46
N ASN A 328 14.33 -4.29 36.90
CA ASN A 328 14.61 -2.89 37.22
C ASN A 328 13.82 -1.88 36.41
N ILE A 329 12.94 -2.31 35.51
CA ILE A 329 12.13 -1.38 34.69
C ILE A 329 10.85 -1.04 35.43
N ASN A 330 10.78 0.18 35.94
CA ASN A 330 9.65 0.69 36.75
C ASN A 330 8.45 1.09 35.84
N ARG A 331 8.13 0.27 34.82
CA ARG A 331 7.00 0.48 33.91
C ARG A 331 6.38 -0.87 33.52
N ASP A 332 5.08 -0.87 33.24
CA ASP A 332 4.28 -2.04 32.91
C ASP A 332 4.02 -2.18 31.39
N TYR A 333 4.89 -1.63 30.55
CA TYR A 333 4.77 -1.67 29.10
C TYR A 333 6.14 -1.79 28.43
N PHE A 334 6.16 -2.22 27.16
CA PHE A 334 7.38 -2.43 26.39
C PHE A 334 7.66 -1.29 25.42
N MET A 335 8.93 -0.98 25.23
CA MET A 335 9.44 0.04 24.30
C MET A 335 10.48 -0.55 23.34
N GLU A 336 10.81 0.24 22.32
CA GLU A 336 11.95 -0.06 21.44
C GLU A 336 13.24 -0.22 22.26
N ASN A 337 14.05 -1.21 21.88
CA ASN A 337 15.27 -1.67 22.55
C ASN A 337 15.08 -2.38 23.89
N ASP A 338 13.84 -2.63 24.31
CA ASP A 338 13.63 -3.53 25.46
C ASP A 338 14.02 -4.96 25.13
N THR A 339 14.64 -5.62 26.08
CA THR A 339 14.86 -7.06 26.03
C THR A 339 13.68 -7.76 26.67
N ILE A 340 13.01 -8.61 25.93
CA ILE A 340 11.82 -9.34 26.34
C ILE A 340 12.09 -10.83 26.41
N LEU A 341 11.32 -11.50 27.23
CA LEU A 341 11.20 -12.95 27.27
C LEU A 341 9.86 -13.35 26.65
N LEU A 342 9.87 -14.20 25.66
CA LEU A 342 8.69 -14.88 25.15
C LEU A 342 8.63 -16.28 25.77
N ILE A 343 7.55 -16.56 26.48
CA ILE A 343 7.39 -17.77 27.27
C ILE A 343 6.27 -18.61 26.67
N GLY A 344 6.59 -19.85 26.31
CA GLY A 344 5.63 -20.86 25.86
C GLY A 344 4.95 -21.59 27.01
N LYS A 345 4.08 -22.58 26.68
CA LYS A 345 3.25 -23.30 27.64
C LYS A 345 4.03 -24.08 28.68
N ASN A 346 5.25 -24.52 28.38
CA ASN A 346 6.07 -25.35 29.29
C ASN A 346 7.19 -24.52 29.93
N ASP A 347 6.98 -23.21 30.12
CA ASP A 347 7.95 -22.27 30.71
C ASP A 347 9.28 -22.16 29.95
N TYR A 348 9.36 -22.65 28.72
CA TYR A 348 10.48 -22.36 27.83
C TYR A 348 10.50 -20.88 27.49
N GLN A 349 11.68 -20.26 27.72
CA GLN A 349 11.87 -18.83 27.57
C GLN A 349 12.86 -18.56 26.46
N TYR A 350 12.49 -17.61 25.58
CA TYR A 350 13.36 -17.12 24.52
C TYR A 350 13.52 -15.62 24.67
N GLU A 351 14.75 -15.17 24.57
CA GLU A 351 15.11 -13.78 24.75
C GLU A 351 15.20 -13.06 23.41
N PHE A 352 14.50 -11.92 23.30
CA PHE A 352 14.51 -11.07 22.12
C PHE A 352 14.66 -9.62 22.53
N THR A 353 15.26 -8.83 21.64
CA THR A 353 15.22 -7.37 21.72
C THR A 353 14.20 -6.83 20.74
N ILE A 354 13.31 -5.96 21.20
CA ILE A 354 12.36 -5.24 20.32
C ILE A 354 13.13 -4.18 19.56
N MET A 355 13.11 -4.26 18.25
CA MET A 355 13.78 -3.31 17.36
C MET A 355 12.76 -2.59 16.49
N ASN A 356 12.95 -1.29 16.30
CA ASN A 356 12.19 -0.50 15.34
C ASN A 356 10.66 -0.70 15.45
N ILE A 357 10.03 -0.14 16.47
CA ILE A 357 8.57 -0.07 16.54
C ILE A 357 8.12 1.02 15.56
N TYR A 358 7.45 0.62 14.47
CA TYR A 358 7.18 1.49 13.32
C TYR A 358 5.90 2.33 13.42
N ASP A 359 5.01 2.01 14.33
CA ASP A 359 3.67 2.59 14.40
C ASP A 359 3.34 3.26 15.75
N SER A 360 4.38 3.56 16.52
CA SER A 360 4.26 4.21 17.82
C SER A 360 4.99 5.55 17.84
N LYS A 361 4.31 6.60 18.32
CA LYS A 361 4.91 7.92 18.57
C LYS A 361 5.91 7.89 19.73
N ASP A 362 5.68 7.01 20.67
CA ASP A 362 6.34 6.98 21.97
C ASP A 362 7.31 5.82 22.05
N ASN A 363 7.53 5.11 20.93
CA ASN A 363 8.26 3.84 20.87
C ASN A 363 7.69 2.75 21.82
N ILE A 364 6.40 2.84 22.14
CA ILE A 364 5.69 1.88 22.99
C ILE A 364 5.08 0.78 22.12
N LEU A 365 5.13 -0.46 22.57
CA LEU A 365 4.53 -1.60 21.93
C LEU A 365 3.03 -1.67 22.24
N TYR A 366 2.20 -1.54 21.24
CA TYR A 366 0.75 -1.65 21.31
C TYR A 366 0.25 -2.92 20.60
N ASP A 367 -0.99 -3.31 20.87
CA ASP A 367 -1.67 -4.33 20.09
C ASP A 367 -1.70 -3.95 18.60
N ASN A 368 -1.38 -4.91 17.74
CA ASN A 368 -1.16 -4.74 16.30
C ASN A 368 0.01 -3.81 15.89
N SER A 369 0.94 -3.48 16.81
CA SER A 369 2.17 -2.79 16.44
C SER A 369 3.02 -3.62 15.47
N LEU A 370 3.63 -2.92 14.51
CA LEU A 370 4.60 -3.49 13.59
C LEU A 370 6.01 -3.25 14.12
N PHE A 371 6.80 -4.30 14.27
CA PHE A 371 8.13 -4.23 14.87
C PHE A 371 9.07 -5.31 14.31
N LYS A 372 10.35 -5.18 14.62
CA LYS A 372 11.36 -6.21 14.38
C LYS A 372 11.77 -6.86 15.68
N LEU A 373 12.06 -8.14 15.64
CA LEU A 373 12.67 -8.88 16.75
C LEU A 373 14.12 -9.22 16.40
N GLN A 374 15.01 -8.91 17.31
CA GLN A 374 16.39 -9.40 17.30
C GLN A 374 16.55 -10.40 18.43
N ILE A 375 17.14 -11.56 18.14
CA ILE A 375 17.45 -12.51 19.20
C ILE A 375 18.65 -11.99 19.96
N SER A 376 18.54 -11.97 21.28
CA SER A 376 19.66 -11.67 22.16
C SER A 376 20.63 -12.82 22.17
N ASP A 377 21.95 -12.53 22.09
CA ASP A 377 23.00 -13.54 22.08
C ASP A 377 22.98 -14.38 23.36
N ASN A 378 22.41 -15.58 23.27
CA ASN A 378 22.64 -16.62 24.24
C ASN A 378 23.18 -17.85 23.52
N GLU A 379 24.36 -18.31 23.94
CA GLU A 379 24.98 -19.53 23.44
C GLU A 379 23.98 -20.70 23.49
N GLY A 380 23.58 -21.18 22.32
CA GLY A 380 22.79 -22.41 22.23
C GLY A 380 21.45 -22.34 21.50
N ILE A 381 20.97 -21.18 21.06
CA ILE A 381 19.74 -21.10 20.24
C ILE A 381 20.06 -21.48 18.79
N LYS A 382 19.68 -22.69 18.41
CA LYS A 382 19.76 -23.13 17.00
C LYS A 382 18.50 -22.71 16.26
N PHE A 383 18.66 -21.82 15.29
CA PHE A 383 17.56 -21.39 14.43
C PHE A 383 17.10 -22.53 13.53
N LEU A 384 15.80 -22.65 13.42
CA LEU A 384 15.23 -23.55 12.44
C LEU A 384 14.98 -22.90 11.11
N GLU A 385 15.36 -23.70 10.13
CA GLU A 385 14.95 -23.59 8.76
C GLU A 385 13.42 -23.45 8.68
N ASN A 386 12.92 -22.26 8.34
CA ASN A 386 11.63 -22.20 7.73
C ASN A 386 11.75 -22.95 6.41
N LYS A 387 11.29 -24.18 6.35
CA LYS A 387 11.09 -24.89 5.09
C LYS A 387 10.00 -24.15 4.30
N TYR A 388 10.36 -23.02 3.75
CA TYR A 388 9.71 -22.46 2.60
C TYR A 388 10.26 -23.25 1.41
N GLU A 389 9.55 -24.26 1.02
CA GLU A 389 9.70 -24.81 -0.32
C GLU A 389 9.23 -23.75 -1.30
N ASN A 390 10.11 -22.78 -1.57
CA ASN A 390 10.08 -22.08 -2.81
C ASN A 390 10.30 -23.13 -3.89
N LYS A 391 9.59 -23.08 -5.03
CA LYS A 391 9.71 -24.01 -6.17
C LYS A 391 11.16 -24.26 -6.67
N ASN A 392 12.14 -23.67 -6.04
CA ASN A 392 13.57 -23.76 -6.34
C ASN A 392 14.42 -24.32 -5.20
N ASN A 393 13.89 -25.02 -4.21
CA ASN A 393 14.64 -25.69 -3.12
C ASN A 393 15.68 -24.83 -2.39
N LYS A 394 15.49 -23.50 -2.27
CA LYS A 394 16.36 -22.65 -1.46
C LYS A 394 15.74 -22.41 -0.08
N LYS A 395 16.45 -22.90 0.95
CA LYS A 395 16.12 -22.66 2.36
C LYS A 395 16.23 -21.17 2.67
N GLN A 396 15.19 -20.55 3.17
CA GLN A 396 15.20 -19.18 3.69
C GLN A 396 15.04 -19.22 5.20
N TYR A 397 15.88 -18.46 5.90
CA TYR A 397 15.85 -18.36 7.37
C TYR A 397 15.11 -17.09 7.78
N LEU A 398 14.34 -17.16 8.87
CA LEU A 398 13.71 -16.00 9.52
C LEU A 398 14.77 -15.01 10.05
N PHE A 399 15.90 -15.55 10.48
CA PHE A 399 17.07 -14.83 10.96
C PHE A 399 18.31 -15.36 10.24
N ASP A 400 19.34 -14.55 10.06
CA ASP A 400 20.59 -15.01 9.48
C ASP A 400 21.40 -15.83 10.50
N ARG A 401 22.47 -16.51 10.01
CA ARG A 401 23.34 -17.37 10.84
C ARG A 401 24.12 -16.61 11.92
N ASN A 402 24.08 -15.26 11.89
CA ASN A 402 24.83 -14.39 12.79
C ASN A 402 23.88 -13.64 13.76
N ASN A 403 22.68 -14.14 14.01
CA ASN A 403 21.66 -13.52 14.86
C ASN A 403 21.20 -12.12 14.39
N LYS A 404 21.56 -11.72 13.15
CA LYS A 404 21.01 -10.50 12.55
C LYS A 404 19.74 -10.84 11.81
N PRO A 405 18.75 -9.92 11.75
CA PRO A 405 17.61 -10.08 10.86
C PRO A 405 18.17 -10.45 9.49
N GLY A 406 17.76 -11.60 8.94
CA GLY A 406 18.28 -12.05 7.65
C GLY A 406 18.13 -10.95 6.60
N ASN A 407 18.85 -11.04 5.47
CA ASN A 407 18.80 -10.05 4.37
C ASN A 407 17.39 -9.71 3.84
N PHE A 408 16.36 -10.35 4.38
CA PHE A 408 14.95 -10.00 4.26
C PHE A 408 14.54 -9.41 5.60
N GLU A 409 14.22 -8.12 5.60
CA GLU A 409 13.64 -7.43 6.74
C GLU A 409 12.35 -8.16 7.16
N SER A 410 12.44 -9.02 8.17
CA SER A 410 11.27 -9.71 8.71
C SER A 410 10.58 -8.79 9.69
N TYR A 411 9.34 -8.43 9.37
CA TYR A 411 8.48 -7.66 10.25
C TYR A 411 7.48 -8.59 10.94
N PHE A 412 7.22 -8.30 12.20
CA PHE A 412 6.24 -8.99 13.01
C PHE A 412 5.15 -8.02 13.45
N SER A 413 3.95 -8.51 13.63
CA SER A 413 2.90 -7.84 14.37
C SER A 413 2.58 -8.64 15.62
N ILE A 414 2.12 -7.94 16.65
CA ILE A 414 1.72 -8.53 17.91
C ILE A 414 0.22 -8.36 18.07
N GLN A 415 -0.46 -9.39 18.52
CA GLN A 415 -1.88 -9.35 18.81
C GLN A 415 -2.11 -9.81 20.25
N LYS A 416 -2.71 -8.96 21.06
CA LYS A 416 -3.10 -9.29 22.43
C LYS A 416 -4.23 -10.31 22.42
N ILE A 417 -4.10 -11.34 23.23
CA ILE A 417 -5.17 -12.31 23.46
C ILE A 417 -6.02 -11.74 24.59
N LEU A 418 -7.25 -11.40 24.27
CA LEU A 418 -8.25 -11.04 25.27
C LEU A 418 -8.84 -12.34 25.79
N GLU A 419 -8.81 -12.55 27.11
CA GLU A 419 -9.46 -13.65 27.80
C GLU A 419 -10.98 -13.54 27.74
#